data_3ca2eca6f278be9020fabe37683b26f4
#
_entry.id   3ca2eca6f278be9020fabe37683b26f4
#
_cell.length_a   1.000
_cell.length_b   1.000
_cell.length_c   1.000
_cell.angle_alpha   90.00
_cell.angle_beta   90.00
_cell.angle_gamma   90.00
#
_symmetry.space_group_name_H-M   'P 1'
#
loop_
_entity.id
_entity.type
_entity.pdbx_description
1 polymer ?
#
loop_
_entity_poly.entity_id
_entity_poly.type
_entity_poly.pdbx_seq_one_letter_code
_entity_poly.pdbx_strand_id
1 'polypeptide(L)' 'MEKIKVTLVKSTIGCTKKQKDTVAALGLTKIGSSNIITSNACSEGMLKVVSHLVMIEQA' A
#
# COMPACT_ATOMS: atom_id res chain seq x y z
N MET A 1 -12.29 -3.97 14.11
CA MET A 1 -11.38 -3.94 12.98
C MET A 1 -10.30 -2.92 13.24
N GLU A 2 -9.08 -3.31 12.98
CA GLU A 2 -7.94 -2.45 13.24
C GLU A 2 -7.60 -1.60 12.01
N LYS A 3 -7.09 -0.43 12.26
CA LYS A 3 -6.61 0.44 11.20
C LYS A 3 -5.10 0.33 11.11
N ILE A 4 -4.60 0.40 9.89
CA ILE A 4 -3.17 0.35 9.64
C ILE A 4 -2.76 1.54 8.79
N LYS A 5 -1.54 1.99 9.00
CA LYS A 5 -0.97 3.09 8.21
C LYS A 5 -0.01 2.49 7.19
N VAL A 6 -0.23 2.79 5.95
CA VAL A 6 0.59 2.31 4.85
C VAL A 6 1.32 3.50 4.25
N THR A 7 2.64 3.42 4.17
CA THR A 7 3.47 4.49 3.62
C THR A 7 4.24 3.94 2.42
N LEU A 8 4.17 4.64 1.30
CA LEU A 8 4.92 4.24 0.11
C LEU A 8 6.38 4.66 0.29
N VAL A 9 7.27 3.68 0.38
CA VAL A 9 8.70 3.96 0.63
C VAL A 9 9.57 3.74 -0.60
N LYS A 10 9.05 3.08 -1.63
CA LYS A 10 9.79 2.84 -2.87
C LYS A 10 8.97 3.26 -4.06
N SER A 11 9.67 3.65 -5.14
CA SER A 11 9.03 4.06 -6.37
C SER A 11 8.29 2.89 -7.04
N THR A 12 7.18 3.21 -7.70
CA THR A 12 6.44 2.24 -8.50
C THR A 12 6.99 2.12 -9.92
N ILE A 13 8.02 2.90 -10.24
CA ILE A 13 8.67 2.81 -11.57
C ILE A 13 9.28 1.44 -11.72
N GLY A 14 8.95 0.78 -12.81
CA GLY A 14 9.41 -0.58 -13.05
C GLY A 14 8.52 -1.66 -12.46
N CYS A 15 7.51 -1.29 -11.70
CA CYS A 15 6.54 -2.25 -11.17
C CYS A 15 5.56 -2.67 -12.26
N THR A 16 4.95 -3.84 -12.06
CA THR A 16 3.90 -4.29 -12.98
C THR A 16 2.68 -3.38 -12.86
N LYS A 17 1.84 -3.39 -13.88
CA LYS A 17 0.61 -2.61 -13.85
C LYS A 17 -0.25 -3.00 -12.65
N LYS A 18 -0.32 -4.28 -12.34
CA LYS A 18 -1.09 -4.78 -11.21
C LYS A 18 -0.61 -4.14 -9.90
N GLN A 19 0.69 -4.05 -9.70
CA GLN A 19 1.25 -3.43 -8.51
C GLN A 19 0.95 -1.94 -8.46
N LYS A 20 1.08 -1.26 -9.58
CA LYS A 20 0.75 0.16 -9.65
C LYS A 20 -0.72 0.41 -9.36
N ASP A 21 -1.59 -0.40 -9.91
CA ASP A 21 -3.03 -0.29 -9.66
C ASP A 21 -3.34 -0.54 -8.19
N THR A 22 -2.66 -1.49 -7.57
CA THR A 22 -2.85 -1.78 -6.16
C THR A 22 -2.42 -0.60 -5.28
N VAL A 23 -1.29 0.00 -5.60
CA VAL A 23 -0.80 1.18 -4.87
C VAL A 23 -1.79 2.33 -5.02
N ALA A 24 -2.33 2.54 -6.20
CA ALA A 24 -3.33 3.58 -6.43
C ALA A 24 -4.61 3.29 -5.65
N ALA A 25 -5.01 2.03 -5.57
CA ALA A 25 -6.19 1.62 -4.80
C ALA A 25 -5.98 1.88 -3.30
N LEU A 26 -4.75 1.81 -2.84
CA LEU A 26 -4.42 2.13 -1.44
C LEU A 26 -4.38 3.64 -1.18
N GLY A 27 -4.50 4.45 -2.22
CA GLY A 27 -4.47 5.90 -2.08
C GLY A 27 -3.06 6.50 -2.07
N LEU A 28 -2.07 5.71 -2.45
CA LEU A 28 -0.69 6.16 -2.48
C LEU A 28 -0.33 6.61 -3.88
N THR A 29 0.19 7.82 -4.02
CA THR A 29 0.48 8.39 -5.34
C THR A 29 1.97 8.55 -5.62
N LYS A 30 2.78 8.72 -4.59
CA LYS A 30 4.21 8.93 -4.76
C LYS A 30 4.95 8.49 -3.51
N ILE A 31 6.27 8.40 -3.61
CA ILE A 31 7.11 8.06 -2.47
C ILE A 31 6.87 9.06 -1.34
N GLY A 32 6.69 8.55 -0.14
CA GLY A 32 6.40 9.38 1.01
C GLY A 32 4.91 9.55 1.29
N SER A 33 4.05 9.16 0.34
CA SER A 33 2.60 9.18 0.57
C SER A 33 2.23 8.14 1.62
N SER A 34 1.28 8.49 2.47
CA SER A 34 0.77 7.56 3.46
C SER A 34 -0.74 7.62 3.49
N ASN A 35 -1.34 6.53 3.94
CA ASN A 35 -2.79 6.46 4.05
C ASN A 35 -3.14 5.47 5.17
N ILE A 36 -4.26 5.72 5.80
CA ILE A 36 -4.76 4.85 6.85
C ILE A 36 -5.93 4.07 6.27
N ILE A 37 -5.85 2.75 6.35
CA ILE A 37 -6.88 1.87 5.83
C ILE A 37 -7.31 0.88 6.90
N THR A 38 -8.53 0.36 6.75
CA THR A 38 -9.03 -0.66 7.65
C THR A 38 -8.42 -2.00 7.28
N SER A 39 -7.90 -2.70 8.28
CA SER A 39 -7.35 -4.04 8.06
C SER A 39 -8.49 -5.03 7.82
N ASN A 40 -8.48 -5.66 6.66
CA ASN A 40 -9.43 -6.71 6.32
C ASN A 40 -8.81 -7.61 5.25
N ALA A 41 -9.53 -8.66 4.86
CA ALA A 41 -8.98 -9.64 3.93
C ALA A 41 -8.59 -9.01 2.58
N CYS A 42 -9.40 -8.07 2.08
CA CYS A 42 -9.09 -7.39 0.83
C CYS A 42 -7.85 -6.52 0.94
N SER A 43 -7.75 -5.75 2.03
CA SER A 43 -6.58 -4.90 2.26
C SER A 43 -5.32 -5.73 2.42
N GLU A 44 -5.40 -6.82 3.17
CA GLU A 44 -4.25 -7.70 3.36
C GLU A 44 -3.78 -8.30 2.04
N GLY A 45 -4.71 -8.69 1.18
CA GLY A 45 -4.36 -9.21 -0.14
C GLY A 45 -3.62 -8.18 -0.99
N MET A 46 -4.11 -6.94 -0.98
CA MET A 46 -3.45 -5.86 -1.71
C MET A 46 -2.07 -5.55 -1.14
N LEU A 47 -1.95 -5.55 0.19
CA LEU A 47 -0.67 -5.27 0.83
C LEU A 47 0.38 -6.34 0.52
N LYS A 48 -0.02 -7.58 0.40
CA LYS A 48 0.92 -8.65 0.03
C LYS A 48 1.52 -8.41 -1.35
N VAL A 49 0.74 -7.89 -2.28
CA VAL A 49 1.20 -7.62 -3.65
C VAL A 49 2.29 -6.55 -3.65
N VAL A 50 2.18 -5.55 -2.78
CA VAL A 50 3.10 -4.42 -2.77
C VAL A 50 3.88 -4.29 -1.47
N SER A 51 3.94 -5.34 -0.67
CA SER A 51 4.61 -5.28 0.64
C SER A 51 6.07 -4.84 0.54
N HIS A 52 6.72 -5.14 -0.57
CA HIS A 52 8.12 -4.74 -0.79
C HIS A 52 8.24 -3.25 -1.15
N LEU A 53 7.15 -2.58 -1.40
CA LEU A 53 7.13 -1.18 -1.80
C LEU A 53 6.65 -0.25 -0.69
N VAL A 54 6.00 -0.78 0.32
CA VAL A 54 5.38 0.02 1.36
C VAL A 54 5.82 -0.44 2.74
N MET A 55 5.69 0.49 3.68
CA MET A 55 5.90 0.18 5.10
C MET A 55 4.54 0.20 5.78
N ILE A 56 4.27 -0.81 6.59
CA ILE A 56 2.99 -0.96 7.28
C ILE A 56 3.21 -0.73 8.77
N GLU A 57 2.39 0.13 9.34
CA GLU A 57 2.42 0.44 10.76
C GLU A 57 1.01 0.42 11.32
N GLN A 58 0.90 0.16 12.61
CA GLN A 58 -0.39 0.29 13.26
C GLN A 58 -0.74 1.76 13.41
N ALA A 59 -1.96 2.09 13.06
CA ALA A 59 -2.44 3.46 13.18
C ALA A 59 -3.04 3.72 14.55
#